data_918faa9ff39346ba1b611cda376bcdbf
#
_entry.id   918faa9ff39346ba1b611cda376bcdbf
#
_cell.length_a   1.000
_cell.length_b   1.000
_cell.length_c   1.000
_cell.angle_alpha   90.00
_cell.angle_beta   90.00
_cell.angle_gamma   90.00
#
_symmetry.space_group_name_H-M   'P 1'
#
loop_
_entity.id
_entity.type
_entity.pdbx_description
1 polymer ?
#
loop_
_entity_poly.entity_id
_entity_poly.type
_entity_poly.pdbx_seq_one_letter_code
_entity_poly.pdbx_strand_id
1 'polypeptide(L)'
;MKIRIRLVEQADFGEWLRLRLALWPDQTSEELVEELNAISANQEREPVFVAERPDGRLGGMLEAALHETAPGCSTSPVGYLEGWFVEPELRGQGLGRQLVAAAEAWAQQMGCQEMASDTTPDYPLSPLAHARLGYEETLVPLHYRKTLVGG
;
A
#
# COMPACT_ATOMS: atom_id res chain seq x y z
N MET A 1 -20.99 -4.91 -7.73
CA MET A 1 -19.82 -5.83 -7.88
C MET A 1 -19.20 -6.06 -6.53
N LYS A 2 -19.02 -7.32 -6.17
CA LYS A 2 -18.43 -7.66 -4.87
C LYS A 2 -16.91 -7.83 -5.00
N ILE A 3 -16.17 -6.93 -4.36
CA ILE A 3 -14.71 -6.95 -4.34
C ILE A 3 -14.27 -7.43 -2.96
N ARG A 4 -13.30 -8.34 -2.92
CA ARG A 4 -12.79 -8.88 -1.65
C ARG A 4 -11.36 -8.41 -1.42
N ILE A 5 -11.12 -7.81 -0.24
CA ILE A 5 -9.78 -7.42 0.19
C ILE A 5 -9.18 -8.59 0.96
N ARG A 6 -7.99 -9.00 0.56
CA ARG A 6 -7.28 -10.12 1.19
C ARG A 6 -5.78 -10.01 0.96
N LEU A 7 -5.01 -10.85 1.64
CA LEU A 7 -3.57 -10.93 1.38
C LEU A 7 -3.31 -11.60 0.03
N VAL A 8 -2.19 -11.20 -0.60
CA VAL A 8 -1.76 -11.79 -1.87
C VAL A 8 -1.39 -13.26 -1.67
N GLU A 9 -1.69 -14.07 -2.68
CA GLU A 9 -1.36 -15.49 -2.72
C GLU A 9 -0.44 -15.77 -3.91
N GLN A 10 0.21 -16.92 -3.92
CA GLN A 10 1.12 -17.28 -5.01
C GLN A 10 0.43 -17.27 -6.38
N ALA A 11 -0.82 -17.67 -6.42
CA ALA A 11 -1.60 -17.67 -7.67
C ALA A 11 -1.82 -16.26 -8.23
N ASP A 12 -1.65 -15.21 -7.41
CA ASP A 12 -1.84 -13.82 -7.82
C ASP A 12 -0.61 -13.20 -8.46
N PHE A 13 0.51 -13.92 -8.51
CA PHE A 13 1.80 -13.32 -8.87
C PHE A 13 1.75 -12.56 -10.21
N GLY A 14 1.16 -13.14 -11.23
CA GLY A 14 1.05 -12.51 -12.55
C GLY A 14 0.21 -11.23 -12.52
N GLU A 15 -0.93 -11.25 -11.81
CA GLU A 15 -1.78 -10.08 -11.67
C GLU A 15 -1.12 -8.99 -10.82
N TRP A 16 -0.45 -9.38 -9.75
CA TRP A 16 0.30 -8.44 -8.92
C TRP A 16 1.39 -7.76 -9.73
N LEU A 17 2.16 -8.52 -10.53
CA LEU A 17 3.17 -7.98 -11.42
C LEU A 17 2.55 -6.97 -12.40
N ARG A 18 1.41 -7.31 -12.97
CA ARG A 18 0.69 -6.40 -13.89
C ARG A 18 0.35 -5.08 -13.21
N LEU A 19 -0.17 -5.12 -11.98
CA LEU A 19 -0.51 -3.91 -11.25
C LEU A 19 0.72 -3.08 -10.87
N ARG A 20 1.81 -3.75 -10.51
CA ARG A 20 3.07 -3.04 -10.22
C ARG A 20 3.60 -2.31 -11.44
N LEU A 21 3.54 -2.93 -12.61
CA LEU A 21 3.97 -2.29 -13.86
C LEU A 21 3.10 -1.08 -14.20
N ALA A 22 1.80 -1.13 -13.84
CA ALA A 22 0.93 0.02 -14.03
C ALA A 22 1.30 1.17 -13.08
N LEU A 23 1.70 0.86 -11.86
CA LEU A 23 2.10 1.87 -10.87
C LEU A 23 3.51 2.41 -11.12
N TRP A 24 4.45 1.52 -11.48
CA TRP A 24 5.85 1.87 -11.72
C TRP A 24 6.29 1.39 -13.11
N PRO A 25 5.86 2.09 -14.19
CA PRO A 25 6.08 1.63 -15.55
C PRO A 25 7.54 1.69 -16.03
N ASP A 26 8.40 2.41 -15.32
CA ASP A 26 9.80 2.57 -15.69
C ASP A 26 10.70 1.43 -15.21
N GLN A 27 10.18 0.51 -14.40
CA GLN A 27 10.94 -0.63 -13.91
C GLN A 27 10.94 -1.76 -14.96
N THR A 28 12.04 -2.52 -15.00
CA THR A 28 12.10 -3.69 -15.88
C THR A 28 11.34 -4.85 -15.24
N SER A 29 10.85 -5.78 -16.08
CA SER A 29 10.16 -6.97 -15.57
C SER A 29 11.08 -7.82 -14.68
N GLU A 30 12.38 -7.89 -15.00
CA GLU A 30 13.33 -8.65 -14.18
C GLU A 30 13.49 -8.06 -12.80
N GLU A 31 13.65 -6.73 -12.70
CA GLU A 31 13.73 -6.05 -11.41
C GLU A 31 12.48 -6.27 -10.57
N LEU A 32 11.31 -6.17 -11.20
CA LEU A 32 10.04 -6.36 -10.51
C LEU A 32 9.87 -7.79 -10.01
N VAL A 33 10.24 -8.79 -10.81
CA VAL A 33 10.15 -10.20 -10.39
C VAL A 33 11.03 -10.46 -9.17
N GLU A 34 12.25 -9.91 -9.14
CA GLU A 34 13.14 -10.05 -7.99
C GLU A 34 12.52 -9.42 -6.74
N GLU A 35 11.95 -8.22 -6.87
CA GLU A 35 11.29 -7.54 -5.75
C GLU A 35 10.08 -8.33 -5.25
N LEU A 36 9.25 -8.85 -6.16
CA LEU A 36 8.09 -9.64 -5.80
C LEU A 36 8.50 -10.90 -5.04
N ASN A 37 9.55 -11.57 -5.48
CA ASN A 37 10.06 -12.76 -4.80
C ASN A 37 10.54 -12.42 -3.40
N ALA A 38 11.26 -11.32 -3.23
CA ALA A 38 11.75 -10.88 -1.92
C ALA A 38 10.59 -10.56 -0.97
N ILE A 39 9.58 -9.83 -1.45
CA ILE A 39 8.40 -9.49 -0.67
C ILE A 39 7.62 -10.75 -0.30
N SER A 40 7.45 -11.66 -1.26
CA SER A 40 6.73 -12.92 -1.03
C SER A 40 7.39 -13.79 0.05
N ALA A 41 8.71 -13.69 0.18
CA ALA A 41 9.45 -14.43 1.20
C ALA A 41 9.37 -13.81 2.59
N ASN A 42 8.78 -12.61 2.73
CA ASN A 42 8.80 -11.83 3.96
C ASN A 42 7.46 -11.13 4.25
N GLN A 43 6.35 -11.79 3.95
CA GLN A 43 5.04 -11.15 4.02
C GLN A 43 4.60 -10.77 5.44
N GLU A 44 5.18 -11.33 6.47
CA GLU A 44 4.87 -10.92 7.82
C GLU A 44 5.27 -9.45 8.05
N ARG A 45 6.40 -9.02 7.50
CA ARG A 45 6.92 -7.66 7.65
C ARG A 45 6.64 -6.78 6.43
N GLU A 46 6.30 -7.38 5.30
CA GLU A 46 6.03 -6.69 4.04
C GLU A 46 4.76 -7.28 3.41
N PRO A 47 3.60 -7.10 4.05
CA PRO A 47 2.36 -7.67 3.53
C PRO A 47 1.90 -6.96 2.25
N VAL A 48 1.22 -7.73 1.40
CA VAL A 48 0.59 -7.19 0.20
C VAL A 48 -0.90 -7.50 0.28
N PHE A 49 -1.71 -6.47 0.25
CA PHE A 49 -3.17 -6.58 0.23
C PHE A 49 -3.65 -6.39 -1.20
N VAL A 50 -4.61 -7.19 -1.61
CA VAL A 50 -5.15 -7.14 -2.96
C VAL A 50 -6.66 -7.04 -2.94
N ALA A 51 -7.22 -6.42 -3.98
CA ALA A 51 -8.66 -6.32 -4.19
C ALA A 51 -9.05 -7.31 -5.29
N GLU A 52 -9.66 -8.41 -4.90
CA GLU A 52 -10.05 -9.47 -5.82
C GLU A 52 -11.42 -9.19 -6.42
N ARG A 53 -11.49 -9.20 -7.76
CA ARG A 53 -12.76 -9.10 -8.49
C ARG A 53 -13.50 -10.44 -8.47
N PRO A 54 -14.82 -10.45 -8.75
CA PRO A 54 -15.58 -11.70 -8.80
C PRO A 54 -15.02 -12.75 -9.76
N ASP A 55 -14.33 -12.32 -10.83
CA ASP A 55 -13.72 -13.23 -11.80
C ASP A 55 -12.34 -13.74 -11.39
N GLY A 56 -11.87 -13.36 -10.19
CA GLY A 56 -10.57 -13.78 -9.67
C GLY A 56 -9.40 -12.89 -10.07
N ARG A 57 -9.61 -11.96 -10.99
CA ARG A 57 -8.56 -10.98 -11.33
C ARG A 57 -8.45 -9.92 -10.23
N LEU A 58 -7.31 -9.24 -10.20
CA LEU A 58 -7.09 -8.20 -9.20
C LEU A 58 -7.45 -6.82 -9.78
N GLY A 59 -8.20 -6.04 -9.00
CA GLY A 59 -8.56 -4.68 -9.35
C GLY A 59 -7.75 -3.62 -8.60
N GLY A 60 -6.93 -4.05 -7.66
CA GLY A 60 -6.09 -3.13 -6.89
C GLY A 60 -5.13 -3.88 -5.99
N MET A 61 -4.12 -3.16 -5.51
CA MET A 61 -3.14 -3.72 -4.58
C MET A 61 -2.57 -2.62 -3.70
N LEU A 62 -2.06 -3.01 -2.53
CA LEU A 62 -1.32 -2.15 -1.64
C LEU A 62 -0.19 -2.95 -1.01
N GLU A 63 1.03 -2.42 -1.11
CA GLU A 63 2.21 -2.98 -0.47
C GLU A 63 2.55 -2.14 0.74
N ALA A 64 2.77 -2.78 1.87
CA ALA A 64 3.16 -2.13 3.10
C ALA A 64 4.40 -2.81 3.69
N ALA A 65 5.08 -2.13 4.59
CA ALA A 65 6.26 -2.68 5.25
C ALA A 65 6.43 -2.07 6.64
N LEU A 66 7.19 -2.75 7.50
CA LEU A 66 7.61 -2.21 8.79
C LEU A 66 8.92 -1.45 8.60
N HIS A 67 8.97 -0.23 9.13
CA HIS A 67 10.19 0.58 9.18
C HIS A 67 10.52 0.86 10.64
N GLU A 68 11.80 1.02 10.95
CA GLU A 68 12.21 1.43 12.29
C GLU A 68 11.85 2.89 12.54
N THR A 69 12.03 3.73 11.51
CA THR A 69 11.74 5.16 11.56
C THR A 69 11.14 5.62 10.24
N ALA A 70 10.47 6.77 10.28
CA ALA A 70 9.98 7.43 9.07
C ALA A 70 9.93 8.94 9.30
N PRO A 71 10.07 9.75 8.24
CA PRO A 71 10.00 11.21 8.37
C PRO A 71 8.72 11.64 9.08
N GLY A 72 8.86 12.51 10.07
CA GLY A 72 7.73 13.05 10.82
C GLY A 72 7.13 12.13 11.88
N CYS A 73 7.59 10.90 11.98
CA CYS A 73 7.12 9.95 12.99
C CYS A 73 8.05 9.95 14.19
N SER A 74 7.46 9.75 15.39
CA SER A 74 8.18 9.78 16.66
C SER A 74 8.21 8.43 17.37
N THR A 75 7.51 7.43 16.86
CA THR A 75 7.43 6.10 17.44
C THR A 75 8.11 5.06 16.57
N SER A 76 8.33 3.86 17.11
CA SER A 76 8.95 2.74 16.39
C SER A 76 8.34 1.43 16.89
N PRO A 77 8.04 0.45 16.01
CA PRO A 77 8.16 0.53 14.57
C PRO A 77 7.06 1.40 13.95
N VAL A 78 7.24 1.75 12.68
CA VAL A 78 6.25 2.52 11.91
C VAL A 78 5.78 1.65 10.75
N GLY A 79 4.47 1.60 10.53
CA GLY A 79 3.94 0.99 9.32
C GLY A 79 4.14 1.94 8.14
N TYR A 80 4.49 1.40 6.97
CA TYR A 80 4.76 2.23 5.80
C TYR A 80 3.96 1.78 4.60
N LEU A 81 3.25 2.72 3.97
CA LEU A 81 2.56 2.47 2.70
C LEU A 81 3.59 2.65 1.59
N GLU A 82 4.09 1.54 1.06
CA GLU A 82 5.13 1.57 0.01
C GLU A 82 4.55 1.92 -1.35
N GLY A 83 3.34 1.47 -1.64
CA GLY A 83 2.65 1.78 -2.87
C GLY A 83 1.26 1.21 -2.88
N TRP A 84 0.31 1.92 -3.49
CA TRP A 84 -1.00 1.35 -3.71
C TRP A 84 -1.54 1.81 -5.07
N PHE A 85 -2.32 0.94 -5.68
CA PHE A 85 -2.88 1.16 -7.00
C PHE A 85 -4.28 0.55 -7.08
N VAL A 86 -5.22 1.30 -7.66
CA VAL A 86 -6.56 0.82 -7.97
C VAL A 86 -6.77 1.07 -9.44
N GLU A 87 -7.26 0.07 -10.17
CA GLU A 87 -7.53 0.22 -11.59
C GLU A 87 -8.49 1.39 -11.85
N PRO A 88 -8.23 2.18 -12.92
CA PRO A 88 -9.01 3.40 -13.17
C PRO A 88 -10.52 3.21 -13.13
N GLU A 89 -11.02 2.12 -13.71
CA GLU A 89 -12.48 1.87 -13.77
C GLU A 89 -13.10 1.54 -12.41
N LEU A 90 -12.27 1.23 -11.41
CA LEU A 90 -12.75 0.92 -10.06
C LEU A 90 -12.52 2.05 -9.05
N ARG A 91 -11.92 3.15 -9.48
CA ARG A 91 -11.67 4.30 -8.60
C ARG A 91 -12.98 4.99 -8.22
N GLY A 92 -12.97 5.66 -7.06
CA GLY A 92 -14.14 6.36 -6.57
C GLY A 92 -15.17 5.46 -5.88
N GLN A 93 -14.85 4.19 -5.67
CA GLN A 93 -15.73 3.21 -5.03
C GLN A 93 -15.26 2.79 -3.64
N GLY A 94 -14.23 3.45 -3.11
CA GLY A 94 -13.75 3.18 -1.76
C GLY A 94 -12.74 2.05 -1.65
N LEU A 95 -12.26 1.48 -2.75
CA LEU A 95 -11.30 0.37 -2.70
C LEU A 95 -9.95 0.78 -2.14
N GLY A 96 -9.45 1.96 -2.54
CA GLY A 96 -8.21 2.49 -1.99
C GLY A 96 -8.29 2.64 -0.48
N ARG A 97 -9.41 3.16 0.02
CA ARG A 97 -9.66 3.29 1.46
C ARG A 97 -9.67 1.93 2.15
N GLN A 98 -10.30 0.93 1.55
CA GLN A 98 -10.36 -0.40 2.15
C GLN A 98 -8.97 -1.05 2.19
N LEU A 99 -8.17 -0.88 1.14
CA LEU A 99 -6.80 -1.38 1.12
C LEU A 99 -5.95 -0.73 2.21
N VAL A 100 -6.04 0.60 2.34
CA VAL A 100 -5.31 1.33 3.38
C VAL A 100 -5.78 0.91 4.76
N ALA A 101 -7.08 0.74 4.97
CA ALA A 101 -7.61 0.28 6.26
C ALA A 101 -7.06 -1.11 6.64
N ALA A 102 -6.93 -2.01 5.68
CA ALA A 102 -6.33 -3.32 5.93
C ALA A 102 -4.86 -3.20 6.35
N ALA A 103 -4.11 -2.32 5.70
CA ALA A 103 -2.71 -2.07 6.05
C ALA A 103 -2.58 -1.45 7.44
N GLU A 104 -3.45 -0.49 7.77
CA GLU A 104 -3.44 0.13 9.11
C GLU A 104 -3.77 -0.87 10.20
N ALA A 105 -4.73 -1.77 9.97
CA ALA A 105 -5.05 -2.82 10.93
C ALA A 105 -3.88 -3.77 11.14
N TRP A 106 -3.19 -4.15 10.06
CA TRP A 106 -1.98 -4.96 10.16
C TRP A 106 -0.91 -4.24 10.98
N ALA A 107 -0.67 -2.95 10.71
CA ALA A 107 0.33 -2.18 11.42
C ALA A 107 0.04 -2.13 12.92
N GLN A 108 -1.23 -1.93 13.31
CA GLN A 108 -1.63 -1.97 14.71
C GLN A 108 -1.34 -3.32 15.35
N GLN A 109 -1.61 -4.41 14.65
CA GLN A 109 -1.31 -5.76 15.13
C GLN A 109 0.19 -5.97 15.33
N MET A 110 1.02 -5.31 14.53
CA MET A 110 2.48 -5.36 14.65
C MET A 110 3.02 -4.40 15.71
N GLY A 111 2.16 -3.69 16.42
CA GLY A 111 2.55 -2.77 17.49
C GLY A 111 2.83 -1.36 17.04
N CYS A 112 2.51 -1.00 15.80
CA CYS A 112 2.75 0.35 15.30
C CYS A 112 1.72 1.33 15.85
N GLN A 113 2.18 2.53 16.23
CA GLN A 113 1.32 3.62 16.65
C GLN A 113 1.15 4.67 15.55
N GLU A 114 1.94 4.58 14.50
CA GLU A 114 1.91 5.52 13.38
C GLU A 114 2.06 4.78 12.06
N MET A 115 1.44 5.35 11.03
CA MET A 115 1.66 4.97 9.63
C MET A 115 2.34 6.11 8.92
N ALA A 116 3.18 5.79 7.96
CA ALA A 116 3.84 6.76 7.11
C ALA A 116 3.67 6.40 5.64
N SER A 117 3.91 7.36 4.78
CA SER A 117 3.83 7.18 3.33
C SER A 117 4.58 8.31 2.65
N ASP A 118 4.84 8.16 1.38
CA ASP A 118 5.38 9.22 0.55
C ASP A 118 4.77 9.17 -0.85
N THR A 119 5.03 10.21 -1.63
CA THR A 119 4.62 10.27 -3.03
C THR A 119 5.64 11.08 -3.82
N THR A 120 5.43 11.19 -5.13
CA THR A 120 6.26 11.99 -6.01
C THR A 120 5.37 12.91 -6.85
N PRO A 121 5.94 13.95 -7.50
CA PRO A 121 5.17 14.82 -8.38
C PRO A 121 4.50 14.09 -9.56
N ASP A 122 4.95 12.88 -9.88
CA ASP A 122 4.36 12.07 -10.95
C ASP A 122 2.92 11.63 -10.63
N TYR A 123 2.50 11.72 -9.36
CA TYR A 123 1.16 11.33 -8.91
C TYR A 123 0.43 12.54 -8.34
N PRO A 124 -0.07 13.46 -9.20
CA PRO A 124 -0.61 14.74 -8.74
C PRO A 124 -1.86 14.66 -7.86
N LEU A 125 -2.60 13.55 -7.91
CA LEU A 125 -3.78 13.35 -7.06
C LEU A 125 -3.45 12.68 -5.72
N SER A 126 -2.22 12.21 -5.54
CA SER A 126 -1.81 11.48 -4.35
C SER A 126 -1.89 12.33 -3.05
N PRO A 127 -1.46 13.61 -3.05
CA PRO A 127 -1.61 14.42 -1.83
C PRO A 127 -3.05 14.51 -1.34
N LEU A 128 -4.02 14.67 -2.26
CA LEU A 128 -5.43 14.73 -1.90
C LEU A 128 -5.91 13.37 -1.36
N ALA A 129 -5.48 12.28 -1.99
CA ALA A 129 -5.82 10.94 -1.53
C ALA A 129 -5.29 10.70 -0.11
N HIS A 130 -4.06 11.09 0.18
CA HIS A 130 -3.50 10.98 1.53
C HIS A 130 -4.32 11.79 2.54
N ALA A 131 -4.65 13.04 2.21
CA ALA A 131 -5.43 13.91 3.10
C ALA A 131 -6.80 13.31 3.42
N ARG A 132 -7.47 12.74 2.42
CA ARG A 132 -8.78 12.11 2.60
C ARG A 132 -8.75 10.90 3.52
N LEU A 133 -7.60 10.24 3.62
CA LEU A 133 -7.41 9.09 4.49
C LEU A 133 -6.91 9.47 5.88
N GLY A 134 -6.76 10.76 6.15
CA GLY A 134 -6.32 11.26 7.45
C GLY A 134 -4.83 11.39 7.61
N TYR A 135 -4.08 11.29 6.52
CA TYR A 135 -2.63 11.48 6.56
C TYR A 135 -2.28 12.95 6.45
N GLU A 136 -1.31 13.39 7.27
CA GLU A 136 -0.82 14.76 7.28
C GLU A 136 0.56 14.82 6.66
N GLU A 137 0.81 15.84 5.83
CA GLU A 137 2.14 16.06 5.29
C GLU A 137 3.09 16.48 6.41
N THR A 138 4.28 15.90 6.43
CA THR A 138 5.30 16.20 7.43
C THR A 138 6.14 17.41 7.01
N LEU A 139 7.14 17.76 7.82
CA LEU A 139 8.08 18.83 7.44
C LEU A 139 8.97 18.44 6.25
N VAL A 140 9.03 17.14 5.92
CA VAL A 140 9.69 16.66 4.70
C VAL A 140 8.64 16.64 3.59
N PRO A 141 8.81 17.44 2.51
CA PRO A 141 7.81 17.51 1.44
C PRO A 141 7.47 16.14 0.86
N LEU A 142 6.19 15.95 0.54
CA LEU A 142 5.65 14.72 -0.06
C LEU A 142 5.81 13.47 0.82
N HIS A 143 6.06 13.66 2.11
CA HIS A 143 6.05 12.59 3.11
C HIS A 143 4.90 12.82 4.08
N TYR A 144 4.20 11.74 4.43
CA TYR A 144 2.93 11.80 5.17
C TYR A 144 2.98 10.88 6.38
N ARG A 145 2.23 11.25 7.41
CA ARG A 145 2.09 10.42 8.60
C ARG A 145 0.65 10.44 9.09
N LYS A 146 0.30 9.41 9.85
CA LYS A 146 -1.00 9.31 10.51
C LYS A 146 -0.80 8.59 11.84
N THR A 147 -1.39 9.15 12.91
CA THR A 147 -1.47 8.44 14.19
C THR A 147 -2.56 7.40 14.09
N LEU A 148 -2.22 6.16 14.40
CA LEU A 148 -3.21 5.08 14.43
C LEU A 148 -3.95 5.12 15.76
N VAL A 149 -5.29 5.08 15.69
CA VAL A 149 -6.10 5.06 16.89
C VAL A 149 -5.94 3.70 17.54
N GLY A 150 -5.36 3.68 18.73
CA GLY A 150 -5.15 2.47 19.49
C GLY A 150 -6.48 1.79 19.78
N GLY A 151 -6.57 0.53 19.34
CA GLY A 151 -7.74 -0.29 19.67
C GLY A 151 -7.56 -0.93 21.03
#